data_7bac14f7330ecb4c0a7970a9abd200a4
#
_entry.id   7bac14f7330ecb4c0a7970a9abd200a4
#
_cell.length_a   1.000
_cell.length_b   1.000
_cell.length_c   1.000
_cell.angle_alpha   90.00
_cell.angle_beta   90.00
_cell.angle_gamma   90.00
#
_symmetry.space_group_name_H-M   'P 1'
#
loop_
_entity.id
_entity.type
_entity.pdbx_description
1 polymer ?
#
loop_
_entity_poly.entity_id
_entity_poly.type
_entity_poly.pdbx_seq_one_letter_code
_entity_poly.pdbx_strand_id
1 'polypeptide(L)'
;MAASAVIADPSSPEAQIQQVAQLQTIESNGIRLRVALAGEGPLIVLVHGWPESWFSWRHQIPALVGAGYRVAAPDVRGYGGSDKPEAIESYGIKPLAADIAGLIVALGEKKAILIGHDWGAPIVWNTALFFPGRVRAVVGLSVPHLGRGAIPRLERFRQIYKDRFFYQLYFQTPGVAEAELEADVRTSLR
;
A
#
# COMPACT_ATOMS: atom_id res chain seq x y z
N MET A 1 22.75 -26.24 -14.97
CA MET A 1 21.53 -26.78 -14.31
C MET A 1 20.38 -25.92 -14.76
N ALA A 2 19.45 -26.46 -15.55
CA ALA A 2 18.29 -25.72 -16.05
C ALA A 2 17.28 -25.57 -14.89
N ALA A 3 16.92 -24.33 -14.59
CA ALA A 3 15.84 -24.04 -13.65
C ALA A 3 14.54 -24.57 -14.29
N SER A 4 13.91 -25.55 -13.65
CA SER A 4 12.60 -26.06 -14.04
C SER A 4 11.59 -24.92 -13.82
N ALA A 5 11.01 -24.40 -14.89
CA ALA A 5 9.91 -23.46 -14.81
C ALA A 5 8.73 -24.19 -14.15
N VAL A 6 8.37 -23.78 -12.94
CA VAL A 6 7.13 -24.21 -12.30
C VAL A 6 6.00 -23.60 -13.13
N ILE A 7 5.30 -24.43 -13.88
CA ILE A 7 4.08 -24.04 -14.60
C ILE A 7 3.04 -23.73 -13.51
N ALA A 8 2.69 -22.47 -13.37
CA ALA A 8 1.65 -22.06 -12.42
C ALA A 8 0.32 -22.73 -12.78
N ASP A 9 -0.40 -23.23 -11.78
CA ASP A 9 -1.75 -23.76 -11.94
C ASP A 9 -2.65 -22.63 -12.49
N PRO A 10 -3.26 -22.81 -13.69
CA PRO A 10 -4.09 -21.78 -14.30
C PRO A 10 -5.36 -21.45 -13.49
N SER A 11 -5.74 -22.29 -12.54
CA SER A 11 -6.85 -22.05 -11.61
C SER A 11 -6.40 -21.31 -10.34
N SER A 12 -5.10 -21.08 -10.15
CA SER A 12 -4.60 -20.35 -8.97
C SER A 12 -5.07 -18.90 -8.95
N PRO A 13 -5.30 -18.30 -7.76
CA PRO A 13 -5.62 -16.88 -7.65
C PRO A 13 -4.60 -15.96 -8.32
N GLU A 14 -3.32 -16.37 -8.35
CA GLU A 14 -2.26 -15.64 -9.04
C GLU A 14 -2.47 -15.65 -10.56
N ALA A 15 -2.79 -16.81 -11.16
CA ALA A 15 -3.02 -16.92 -12.59
C ALA A 15 -4.28 -16.16 -13.02
N GLN A 16 -5.34 -16.22 -12.21
CA GLN A 16 -6.58 -15.50 -12.47
C GLN A 16 -6.39 -13.98 -12.42
N ILE A 17 -5.67 -13.46 -11.43
CA ILE A 17 -5.44 -12.01 -11.31
C ILE A 17 -4.51 -11.49 -12.41
N GLN A 18 -3.53 -12.28 -12.87
CA GLN A 18 -2.64 -11.91 -13.98
C GLN A 18 -3.39 -11.80 -15.33
N GLN A 19 -4.53 -12.46 -15.48
CA GLN A 19 -5.39 -12.30 -16.66
C GLN A 19 -6.18 -10.98 -16.61
N VAL A 20 -6.42 -10.43 -15.44
CA VAL A 20 -7.26 -9.23 -15.24
C VAL A 20 -6.41 -7.98 -15.00
N ALA A 21 -5.26 -8.09 -14.34
CA ALA A 21 -4.41 -6.96 -13.96
C ALA A 21 -3.04 -7.05 -14.63
N GLN A 22 -2.59 -5.93 -15.20
CA GLN A 22 -1.25 -5.77 -15.75
C GLN A 22 -0.36 -5.02 -14.77
N LEU A 23 0.82 -5.57 -14.48
CA LEU A 23 1.83 -4.89 -13.66
C LEU A 23 2.62 -3.89 -14.49
N GLN A 24 2.63 -2.66 -14.08
CA GLN A 24 3.41 -1.58 -14.70
C GLN A 24 4.24 -0.84 -13.67
N THR A 25 5.37 -0.30 -14.09
CA THR A 25 6.16 0.62 -13.28
C THR A 25 5.80 2.05 -13.68
N ILE A 26 5.35 2.84 -12.71
CA ILE A 26 4.88 4.22 -12.94
C ILE A 26 5.68 5.16 -12.04
N GLU A 27 6.23 6.21 -12.63
CA GLU A 27 6.89 7.28 -11.87
C GLU A 27 5.87 8.18 -11.19
N SER A 28 6.08 8.40 -9.91
CA SER A 28 5.25 9.28 -9.09
C SER A 28 6.09 9.91 -7.98
N ASN A 29 6.02 11.22 -7.84
CA ASN A 29 6.67 11.94 -6.73
C ASN A 29 8.17 11.59 -6.57
N GLY A 30 8.87 11.40 -7.69
CA GLY A 30 10.31 11.11 -7.73
C GLY A 30 10.70 9.68 -7.36
N ILE A 31 9.76 8.74 -7.32
CA ILE A 31 9.99 7.30 -7.16
C ILE A 31 9.23 6.50 -8.22
N ARG A 32 9.64 5.26 -8.41
CA ARG A 32 8.96 4.28 -9.25
C ARG A 32 8.06 3.40 -8.39
N LEU A 33 6.78 3.38 -8.71
CA LEU A 33 5.80 2.50 -8.09
C LEU A 33 5.50 1.34 -9.02
N ARG A 34 5.53 0.10 -8.53
CA ARG A 34 4.94 -1.04 -9.21
C ARG A 34 3.43 -1.02 -8.96
N VAL A 35 2.65 -0.99 -10.03
CA VAL A 35 1.20 -0.82 -9.96
C VAL A 35 0.51 -1.92 -10.74
N ALA A 36 -0.45 -2.60 -10.15
CA ALA A 36 -1.39 -3.46 -10.85
C ALA A 36 -2.52 -2.60 -11.41
N LEU A 37 -2.68 -2.61 -12.74
CA LEU A 37 -3.70 -1.86 -13.46
C LEU A 37 -4.70 -2.81 -14.08
N ALA A 38 -6.00 -2.51 -13.97
CA ALA A 38 -7.08 -3.31 -14.51
C ALA A 38 -8.29 -2.45 -14.87
N GLY A 39 -9.05 -2.89 -15.90
CA GLY A 39 -10.32 -2.28 -16.28
C GLY A 39 -10.22 -0.89 -16.89
N GLU A 40 -11.38 -0.33 -17.19
CA GLU A 40 -11.59 1.00 -17.75
C GLU A 40 -12.70 1.72 -16.98
N GLY A 41 -12.79 3.05 -17.12
CA GLY A 41 -13.80 3.87 -16.44
C GLY A 41 -13.22 4.74 -15.32
N PRO A 42 -14.04 5.21 -14.35
CA PRO A 42 -13.57 6.06 -13.27
C PRO A 42 -12.50 5.39 -12.41
N LEU A 43 -11.40 6.09 -12.12
CA LEU A 43 -10.26 5.53 -11.41
C LEU A 43 -10.55 5.30 -9.92
N ILE A 44 -10.23 4.09 -9.46
CA ILE A 44 -10.09 3.71 -8.05
C ILE A 44 -8.63 3.36 -7.78
N VAL A 45 -8.04 3.95 -6.73
CA VAL A 45 -6.71 3.58 -6.23
C VAL A 45 -6.86 2.78 -4.94
N LEU A 46 -6.30 1.55 -4.92
CA LEU A 46 -6.34 0.62 -3.79
C LEU A 46 -4.99 0.63 -3.08
N VAL A 47 -4.94 1.10 -1.85
CA VAL A 47 -3.69 1.27 -1.07
C VAL A 47 -3.65 0.25 0.06
N HIS A 48 -2.70 -0.69 -0.03
CA HIS A 48 -2.50 -1.76 0.95
C HIS A 48 -1.83 -1.29 2.24
N GLY A 49 -1.82 -2.14 3.25
CA GLY A 49 -1.20 -1.93 4.54
C GLY A 49 0.10 -2.72 4.76
N TRP A 50 0.38 -3.01 6.02
CA TRP A 50 1.54 -3.78 6.46
C TRP A 50 1.11 -5.16 6.99
N PRO A 51 1.83 -6.22 6.68
CA PRO A 51 2.93 -6.42 5.73
C PRO A 51 2.40 -6.93 4.37
N GLU A 52 1.76 -6.08 3.61
CA GLU A 52 1.01 -6.43 2.42
C GLU A 52 1.69 -5.97 1.11
N SER A 53 1.02 -6.18 -0.01
CA SER A 53 1.36 -5.69 -1.34
C SER A 53 0.07 -5.44 -2.15
N TRP A 54 0.19 -4.97 -3.40
CA TRP A 54 -0.93 -4.87 -4.32
C TRP A 54 -1.78 -6.16 -4.39
N PHE A 55 -1.16 -7.32 -4.16
CA PHE A 55 -1.78 -8.64 -4.26
C PHE A 55 -2.86 -8.89 -3.19
N SER A 56 -2.84 -8.14 -2.09
CA SER A 56 -3.93 -8.16 -1.09
C SER A 56 -5.29 -7.84 -1.70
N TRP A 57 -5.30 -7.06 -2.78
CA TRP A 57 -6.51 -6.63 -3.49
C TRP A 57 -6.97 -7.57 -4.61
N ARG A 58 -6.34 -8.75 -4.78
CA ARG A 58 -6.61 -9.68 -5.89
C ARG A 58 -8.07 -10.10 -6.05
N HIS A 59 -8.86 -10.07 -4.97
CA HIS A 59 -10.29 -10.40 -5.00
C HIS A 59 -11.16 -9.16 -5.25
N GLN A 60 -10.73 -7.98 -4.83
CA GLN A 60 -11.45 -6.73 -5.03
C GLN A 60 -11.29 -6.19 -6.45
N ILE A 61 -10.11 -6.37 -7.05
CA ILE A 61 -9.81 -5.88 -8.40
C ILE A 61 -10.83 -6.41 -9.43
N PRO A 62 -11.08 -7.73 -9.58
CA PRO A 62 -12.06 -8.23 -10.55
C PRO A 62 -13.47 -7.73 -10.28
N ALA A 63 -13.87 -7.62 -9.02
CA ALA A 63 -15.20 -7.13 -8.65
C ALA A 63 -15.41 -5.67 -9.05
N LEU A 64 -14.41 -4.82 -8.81
CA LEU A 64 -14.47 -3.39 -9.17
C LEU A 64 -14.41 -3.19 -10.69
N VAL A 65 -13.60 -3.98 -11.40
CA VAL A 65 -13.56 -3.99 -12.87
C VAL A 65 -14.91 -4.41 -13.44
N GLY A 66 -15.52 -5.47 -12.90
CA GLY A 66 -16.86 -5.92 -13.28
C GLY A 66 -17.95 -4.88 -13.01
N ALA A 67 -17.73 -3.98 -12.05
CA ALA A 67 -18.59 -2.84 -11.76
C ALA A 67 -18.30 -1.60 -12.63
N GLY A 68 -17.40 -1.70 -13.62
CA GLY A 68 -17.10 -0.63 -14.59
C GLY A 68 -16.10 0.41 -14.08
N TYR A 69 -15.20 0.05 -13.19
CA TYR A 69 -14.14 0.93 -12.72
C TYR A 69 -12.77 0.56 -13.31
N ARG A 70 -11.94 1.57 -13.53
CA ARG A 70 -10.50 1.40 -13.70
C ARG A 70 -9.85 1.33 -12.33
N VAL A 71 -9.03 0.30 -12.10
CA VAL A 71 -8.37 0.04 -10.80
C VAL A 71 -6.87 0.18 -10.94
N ALA A 72 -6.25 0.88 -10.00
CA ALA A 72 -4.81 0.94 -9.80
C ALA A 72 -4.48 0.52 -8.37
N ALA A 73 -3.72 -0.56 -8.21
CA ALA A 73 -3.25 -1.04 -6.92
C ALA A 73 -1.72 -0.97 -6.89
N PRO A 74 -1.12 0.10 -6.34
CA PRO A 74 0.32 0.18 -6.18
C PRO A 74 0.84 -0.70 -5.04
N ASP A 75 2.06 -1.22 -5.19
CA ASP A 75 2.88 -1.46 -4.02
C ASP A 75 3.26 -0.09 -3.45
N VAL A 76 2.96 0.12 -2.18
CA VAL A 76 3.32 1.37 -1.50
C VAL A 76 4.85 1.49 -1.45
N ARG A 77 5.38 2.72 -1.47
CA ARG A 77 6.81 3.01 -1.25
C ARG A 77 7.39 2.12 -0.15
N GLY A 78 8.51 1.46 -0.42
CA GLY A 78 9.15 0.51 0.51
C GLY A 78 8.69 -0.94 0.37
N TYR A 79 7.64 -1.22 -0.40
CA TYR A 79 7.06 -2.55 -0.54
C TYR A 79 7.23 -3.12 -1.94
N GLY A 80 7.16 -4.44 -2.02
CA GLY A 80 7.09 -5.21 -3.25
C GLY A 80 8.11 -4.78 -4.30
N GLY A 81 7.63 -4.41 -5.48
CA GLY A 81 8.47 -3.95 -6.60
C GLY A 81 8.63 -2.43 -6.72
N SER A 82 8.10 -1.66 -5.77
CA SER A 82 8.30 -0.20 -5.72
C SER A 82 9.66 0.16 -5.13
N ASP A 83 10.12 1.38 -5.40
CA ASP A 83 11.38 1.91 -4.87
C ASP A 83 11.39 1.93 -3.34
N LYS A 84 12.57 1.72 -2.77
CA LYS A 84 12.85 1.63 -1.33
C LYS A 84 13.97 2.62 -0.94
N PRO A 85 13.66 3.94 -0.88
CA PRO A 85 14.66 4.92 -0.44
C PRO A 85 15.23 4.58 0.95
N GLU A 86 16.52 4.78 1.15
CA GLU A 86 17.18 4.49 2.43
C GLU A 86 16.84 5.52 3.54
N ALA A 87 16.54 6.76 3.15
CA ALA A 87 16.26 7.83 4.10
C ALA A 87 14.92 7.62 4.82
N ILE A 88 14.94 7.57 6.15
CA ILE A 88 13.75 7.36 7.01
C ILE A 88 12.67 8.41 6.74
N GLU A 89 13.06 9.65 6.47
CA GLU A 89 12.15 10.77 6.17
C GLU A 89 11.31 10.53 4.92
N SER A 90 11.79 9.68 4.01
CA SER A 90 11.07 9.29 2.79
C SER A 90 9.78 8.54 3.09
N TYR A 91 9.64 7.98 4.28
CA TYR A 91 8.47 7.17 4.70
C TYR A 91 7.48 7.95 5.58
N GLY A 92 7.65 9.25 5.67
CA GLY A 92 6.67 10.11 6.33
C GLY A 92 5.33 10.11 5.60
N ILE A 93 4.25 10.43 6.32
CA ILE A 93 2.89 10.38 5.75
C ILE A 93 2.69 11.34 4.57
N LYS A 94 3.40 12.47 4.53
CA LYS A 94 3.30 13.45 3.45
C LYS A 94 3.92 12.95 2.14
N PRO A 95 5.15 12.39 2.10
CA PRO A 95 5.66 11.68 0.92
C PRO A 95 4.74 10.57 0.43
N LEU A 96 4.26 9.70 1.33
CA LEU A 96 3.36 8.59 0.96
C LEU A 96 2.04 9.09 0.34
N ALA A 97 1.46 10.14 0.89
CA ALA A 97 0.27 10.78 0.32
C ALA A 97 0.56 11.44 -1.04
N ALA A 98 1.75 12.04 -1.19
CA ALA A 98 2.17 12.65 -2.46
C ALA A 98 2.38 11.60 -3.56
N ASP A 99 2.85 10.39 -3.23
CA ASP A 99 2.97 9.29 -4.17
C ASP A 99 1.60 8.91 -4.77
N ILE A 100 0.57 8.81 -3.93
CA ILE A 100 -0.78 8.49 -4.39
C ILE A 100 -1.37 9.63 -5.24
N ALA A 101 -1.17 10.87 -4.81
CA ALA A 101 -1.62 12.03 -5.59
C ALA A 101 -0.92 12.15 -6.94
N GLY A 102 0.39 11.87 -6.99
CA GLY A 102 1.19 11.83 -8.21
C GLY A 102 0.79 10.67 -9.13
N LEU A 103 0.51 9.49 -8.58
CA LEU A 103 0.03 8.33 -9.34
C LEU A 103 -1.27 8.65 -10.09
N ILE A 104 -2.23 9.35 -9.46
CA ILE A 104 -3.47 9.78 -10.12
C ILE A 104 -3.15 10.63 -11.35
N VAL A 105 -2.21 11.57 -11.22
CA VAL A 105 -1.77 12.43 -12.34
C VAL A 105 -1.07 11.64 -13.42
N ALA A 106 -0.14 10.74 -13.04
CA ALA A 106 0.61 9.90 -13.97
C ALA A 106 -0.30 8.96 -14.78
N LEU A 107 -1.44 8.55 -14.21
CA LEU A 107 -2.48 7.77 -14.89
C LEU A 107 -3.41 8.60 -15.80
N GLY A 108 -3.16 9.92 -15.92
CA GLY A 108 -3.94 10.83 -16.76
C GLY A 108 -5.23 11.34 -16.10
N GLU A 109 -5.43 11.09 -14.81
CA GLU A 109 -6.67 11.42 -14.12
C GLU A 109 -6.57 12.71 -13.31
N LYS A 110 -7.66 13.44 -13.25
CA LYS A 110 -7.77 14.63 -12.40
C LYS A 110 -8.04 14.24 -10.95
N LYS A 111 -8.92 13.27 -10.74
CA LYS A 111 -9.35 12.79 -9.42
C LYS A 111 -9.61 11.29 -9.43
N ALA A 112 -9.40 10.64 -8.30
CA ALA A 112 -9.74 9.23 -8.09
C ALA A 112 -10.56 9.02 -6.80
N ILE A 113 -11.20 7.86 -6.72
CA ILE A 113 -11.69 7.29 -5.48
C ILE A 113 -10.51 6.56 -4.84
N LEU A 114 -10.27 6.78 -3.55
CA LEU A 114 -9.19 6.14 -2.81
C LEU A 114 -9.75 5.15 -1.81
N ILE A 115 -9.23 3.93 -1.81
CA ILE A 115 -9.57 2.89 -0.84
C ILE A 115 -8.28 2.45 -0.17
N GLY A 116 -8.19 2.57 1.15
CA GLY A 116 -7.02 2.15 1.92
C GLY A 116 -7.38 1.19 3.03
N HIS A 117 -6.55 0.17 3.22
CA HIS A 117 -6.66 -0.81 4.30
C HIS A 117 -5.44 -0.71 5.22
N ASP A 118 -5.62 -0.91 6.53
CA ASP A 118 -4.57 -0.88 7.55
C ASP A 118 -3.72 0.41 7.42
N TRP A 119 -2.40 0.34 7.20
CA TRP A 119 -1.53 1.52 6.93
C TRP A 119 -1.91 2.27 5.65
N GLY A 120 -2.58 1.63 4.70
CA GLY A 120 -3.13 2.30 3.52
C GLY A 120 -4.24 3.29 3.85
N ALA A 121 -5.01 3.05 4.92
CA ALA A 121 -6.08 3.96 5.31
C ALA A 121 -5.56 5.34 5.78
N PRO A 122 -4.58 5.46 6.69
CA PRO A 122 -3.92 6.73 6.98
C PRO A 122 -3.36 7.43 5.73
N ILE A 123 -2.80 6.68 4.77
CA ILE A 123 -2.27 7.27 3.53
C ILE A 123 -3.40 7.93 2.74
N VAL A 124 -4.51 7.22 2.48
CA VAL A 124 -5.62 7.79 1.69
C VAL A 124 -6.34 8.93 2.41
N TRP A 125 -6.49 8.87 3.75
CA TRP A 125 -7.01 9.98 4.54
C TRP A 125 -6.15 11.23 4.40
N ASN A 126 -4.83 11.09 4.50
CA ASN A 126 -3.89 12.21 4.37
C ASN A 126 -3.76 12.69 2.92
N THR A 127 -3.92 11.81 1.93
CA THR A 127 -4.00 12.24 0.53
C THR A 127 -5.19 13.17 0.32
N ALA A 128 -6.35 12.86 0.91
CA ALA A 128 -7.50 13.73 0.82
C ALA A 128 -7.31 15.08 1.53
N LEU A 129 -6.57 15.09 2.65
CA LEU A 129 -6.26 16.31 3.40
C LEU A 129 -5.24 17.20 2.68
N PHE A 130 -4.16 16.63 2.16
CA PHE A 130 -3.08 17.40 1.53
C PHE A 130 -3.36 17.73 0.07
N PHE A 131 -4.11 16.88 -0.63
CA PHE A 131 -4.39 16.97 -2.06
C PHE A 131 -5.88 16.85 -2.40
N PRO A 132 -6.77 17.67 -1.80
CA PRO A 132 -8.24 17.54 -1.97
C PRO A 132 -8.66 17.66 -3.43
N GLY A 133 -7.88 18.37 -4.24
CA GLY A 133 -8.11 18.49 -5.68
C GLY A 133 -7.91 17.18 -6.46
N ARG A 134 -7.29 16.15 -5.87
CA ARG A 134 -7.01 14.83 -6.47
C ARG A 134 -7.97 13.74 -6.00
N VAL A 135 -8.83 14.02 -5.04
CA VAL A 135 -9.67 13.01 -4.40
C VAL A 135 -11.14 13.26 -4.68
N ARG A 136 -11.85 12.24 -5.14
CA ARG A 136 -13.30 12.22 -5.34
C ARG A 136 -14.04 11.72 -4.11
N ALA A 137 -13.54 10.62 -3.53
CA ALA A 137 -14.06 10.00 -2.33
C ALA A 137 -12.95 9.17 -1.65
N VAL A 138 -13.11 8.88 -0.37
CA VAL A 138 -12.20 8.04 0.42
C VAL A 138 -12.98 6.95 1.13
N VAL A 139 -12.44 5.74 1.12
CA VAL A 139 -12.87 4.61 1.93
C VAL A 139 -11.67 4.14 2.76
N GLY A 140 -11.78 4.20 4.09
CA GLY A 140 -10.78 3.66 5.01
C GLY A 140 -11.30 2.38 5.64
N LEU A 141 -10.57 1.28 5.47
CA LEU A 141 -10.87 -0.03 6.04
C LEU A 141 -9.95 -0.27 7.24
N SER A 142 -10.50 -0.80 8.33
CA SER A 142 -9.84 -1.12 9.61
C SER A 142 -9.34 0.09 10.41
N VAL A 143 -8.91 1.18 9.78
CA VAL A 143 -8.39 2.38 10.46
C VAL A 143 -9.23 3.61 10.10
N PRO A 144 -10.03 4.14 11.03
CA PRO A 144 -10.84 5.34 10.79
C PRO A 144 -9.97 6.58 10.68
N HIS A 145 -10.55 7.65 10.12
CA HIS A 145 -9.91 8.96 10.19
C HIS A 145 -9.81 9.42 11.66
N LEU A 146 -8.59 9.53 12.14
CA LEU A 146 -8.28 10.06 13.47
C LEU A 146 -7.73 11.48 13.30
N GLY A 147 -8.38 12.44 13.90
CA GLY A 147 -7.88 13.81 14.01
C GLY A 147 -6.51 13.87 14.72
N ARG A 148 -5.87 15.02 14.66
CA ARG A 148 -4.60 15.25 15.35
C ARG A 148 -4.86 15.26 16.86
N GLY A 149 -4.28 14.27 17.57
CA GLY A 149 -4.33 14.23 19.04
C GLY A 149 -3.41 15.28 19.68
N ALA A 150 -3.69 15.61 20.94
CA ALA A 150 -2.84 16.52 21.74
C ALA A 150 -1.45 15.93 22.05
N ILE A 151 -1.34 14.60 22.07
CA ILE A 151 -0.10 13.86 22.34
C ILE A 151 0.33 13.12 21.08
N PRO A 152 1.63 13.14 20.71
CA PRO A 152 2.14 12.34 19.60
C PRO A 152 1.76 10.86 19.73
N ARG A 153 1.40 10.21 18.62
CA ARG A 153 0.88 8.82 18.63
C ARG A 153 1.83 7.84 19.32
N LEU A 154 3.13 7.90 19.05
CA LEU A 154 4.12 7.01 19.68
C LEU A 154 4.22 7.21 21.19
N GLU A 155 4.15 8.45 21.65
CA GLU A 155 4.11 8.79 23.07
C GLU A 155 2.87 8.17 23.75
N ARG A 156 1.72 8.31 23.11
CA ARG A 156 0.46 7.70 23.58
C ARG A 156 0.57 6.16 23.61
N PHE A 157 1.20 5.55 22.63
CA PHE A 157 1.41 4.10 22.62
C PHE A 157 2.35 3.65 23.72
N ARG A 158 3.45 4.39 24.01
CA ARG A 158 4.31 4.10 25.16
C ARG A 158 3.54 4.14 26.48
N GLN A 159 2.60 5.07 26.64
CA GLN A 159 1.75 5.14 27.82
C GLN A 159 0.76 3.97 27.94
N ILE A 160 0.15 3.57 26.83
CA ILE A 160 -0.86 2.49 26.78
C ILE A 160 -0.23 1.10 26.94
N TYR A 161 0.91 0.87 26.30
CA TYR A 161 1.55 -0.43 26.18
C TYR A 161 2.79 -0.62 27.08
N LYS A 162 2.91 0.19 28.14
CA LYS A 162 4.07 0.23 29.07
C LYS A 162 4.84 -1.09 29.21
N ASP A 163 4.11 -2.16 29.57
CA ASP A 163 4.66 -3.47 29.94
C ASP A 163 4.18 -4.57 28.97
N ARG A 164 3.69 -4.18 27.80
CA ARG A 164 3.18 -5.11 26.79
C ARG A 164 3.85 -4.90 25.45
N PHE A 165 4.13 -5.98 24.74
CA PHE A 165 4.63 -5.91 23.38
C PHE A 165 3.63 -5.19 22.48
N PHE A 166 4.14 -4.23 21.69
CA PHE A 166 3.38 -3.58 20.63
C PHE A 166 4.31 -3.30 19.45
N TYR A 167 4.02 -3.92 18.31
CA TYR A 167 4.89 -3.95 17.14
C TYR A 167 5.32 -2.57 16.64
N GLN A 168 4.44 -1.55 16.68
CA GLN A 168 4.80 -0.20 16.24
C GLN A 168 5.87 0.46 17.14
N LEU A 169 5.92 0.10 18.41
CA LEU A 169 7.00 0.55 19.30
C LEU A 169 8.28 -0.26 19.08
N TYR A 170 8.13 -1.55 18.87
CA TYR A 170 9.25 -2.45 18.58
C TYR A 170 9.99 -2.04 17.30
N PHE A 171 9.28 -1.67 16.25
CA PHE A 171 9.85 -1.21 14.98
C PHE A 171 10.50 0.17 15.02
N GLN A 172 10.48 0.89 16.17
CA GLN A 172 11.14 2.19 16.26
C GLN A 172 12.67 2.11 16.38
N THR A 173 13.22 0.93 16.67
CA THR A 173 14.67 0.73 16.76
C THR A 173 15.14 0.04 15.48
N PRO A 174 15.78 0.78 14.54
CA PRO A 174 16.27 0.19 13.29
C PRO A 174 17.21 -0.99 13.53
N GLY A 175 17.09 -2.04 12.73
CA GLY A 175 17.92 -3.23 12.77
C GLY A 175 17.47 -4.31 13.77
N VAL A 176 16.63 -4.00 14.74
CA VAL A 176 16.18 -4.98 15.76
C VAL A 176 15.13 -5.92 15.18
N ALA A 177 14.08 -5.37 14.62
CA ALA A 177 13.01 -6.16 14.00
C ALA A 177 13.52 -6.88 12.75
N GLU A 178 14.33 -6.20 11.95
CA GLU A 178 14.94 -6.78 10.74
C GLU A 178 15.77 -8.01 11.08
N ALA A 179 16.64 -7.93 12.09
CA ALA A 179 17.48 -9.05 12.51
C ALA A 179 16.66 -10.27 12.97
N GLU A 180 15.54 -10.04 13.68
CA GLU A 180 14.64 -11.12 14.11
C GLU A 180 13.85 -11.71 12.94
N LEU A 181 13.22 -10.86 12.11
CA LEU A 181 12.34 -11.31 11.04
C LEU A 181 13.11 -11.97 9.87
N GLU A 182 14.34 -11.56 9.61
CA GLU A 182 15.21 -12.08 8.55
C GLU A 182 15.96 -13.34 8.98
N ALA A 183 16.05 -13.64 10.28
CA ALA A 183 16.74 -14.83 10.78
C ALA A 183 16.13 -16.13 10.22
N ASP A 184 14.81 -16.20 10.11
CA ASP A 184 14.08 -17.28 9.42
C ASP A 184 12.81 -16.71 8.77
N VAL A 185 12.95 -16.27 7.53
CA VAL A 185 11.87 -15.68 6.74
C VAL A 185 10.66 -16.63 6.61
N ARG A 186 10.90 -17.94 6.54
CA ARG A 186 9.79 -18.91 6.46
C ARG A 186 8.94 -18.93 7.73
N THR A 187 9.58 -18.83 8.89
CA THR A 187 8.88 -18.77 10.18
C THR A 187 8.17 -17.43 10.34
N SER A 188 8.81 -16.34 9.94
CA SER A 188 8.23 -14.98 10.02
C SER A 188 6.99 -14.78 9.15
N LEU A 189 6.83 -15.58 8.08
CA LEU A 189 5.70 -15.50 7.14
C LEU A 189 4.62 -16.57 7.36
N ARG A 190 4.66 -17.31 8.46
CA ARG A 190 3.64 -18.30 8.87
C ARG A 190 2.65 -17.74 9.86
#